data_787751d95e8876f59d84d73a1dc74128
#
_entry.id   787751d95e8876f59d84d73a1dc74128
#
_cell.length_a   1.000
_cell.length_b   1.000
_cell.length_c   1.000
_cell.angle_alpha   90.00
_cell.angle_beta   90.00
_cell.angle_gamma   90.00
#
_symmetry.space_group_name_H-M   'P 1'
#
loop_
_entity.id
_entity.type
_entity.pdbx_description
1 polymer ?
#
loop_
_entity_poly.entity_id
_entity_poly.type
_entity_poly.pdbx_seq_one_letter_code
_entity_poly.pdbx_strand_id
1 'polypeptide(L)'
;MGKKFTEYSNFNLSDVNKEVLKDWDAKDLFHKSISEREGNPTFVFFEGPPSANGMPGIHHVMARSIKDIFCRYKTMKGFHVKRKAGWDTHGLPVELGVEKELGITKEDIGKKISVDDYNKACRTNVMKFTKEWTDLTHKMGYWVDLENPYITYDNKYIETLWYLLKDLYKKGYLYKGYTIQPYSPAAGTGLSSHELNQPGCYRHVKDATVVAQFKMLDPKPEMTQHGTPYFLAWTTTPWTLSSNTALCVGPKIEY
;
A
#
# COMPACT_ATOMS: atom_id res chain seq x y z
N MET A 1 -36.72 -40.43 -16.65
CA MET A 1 -36.32 -39.01 -16.69
C MET A 1 -34.94 -38.92 -16.05
N GLY A 2 -33.89 -38.53 -16.80
CA GLY A 2 -32.55 -38.36 -16.24
C GLY A 2 -32.56 -37.25 -15.17
N LYS A 3 -31.79 -37.44 -14.09
CA LYS A 3 -31.65 -36.40 -13.03
C LYS A 3 -31.10 -35.13 -13.67
N LYS A 4 -31.81 -34.03 -13.51
CA LYS A 4 -31.44 -32.72 -14.08
C LYS A 4 -30.21 -32.09 -13.40
N PHE A 5 -29.92 -32.53 -12.20
CA PHE A 5 -28.79 -32.01 -11.37
C PHE A 5 -28.01 -33.17 -10.78
N THR A 6 -26.69 -32.95 -10.62
CA THR A 6 -25.80 -33.91 -9.95
C THR A 6 -26.09 -33.93 -8.44
N GLU A 7 -26.23 -35.13 -7.87
CA GLU A 7 -26.34 -35.30 -6.42
C GLU A 7 -24.97 -35.66 -5.86
N TYR A 8 -24.55 -34.96 -4.82
CA TYR A 8 -23.30 -35.21 -4.13
C TYR A 8 -23.58 -36.01 -2.84
N SER A 9 -23.07 -37.24 -2.74
CA SER A 9 -23.21 -38.08 -1.54
C SER A 9 -22.30 -37.60 -0.40
N ASN A 10 -21.12 -37.06 -0.74
CA ASN A 10 -20.19 -36.41 0.18
C ASN A 10 -19.83 -35.03 -0.38
N PHE A 11 -20.14 -34.00 0.39
CA PHE A 11 -19.88 -32.62 -0.04
C PHE A 11 -18.46 -32.19 0.32
N ASN A 12 -17.56 -32.31 -0.65
CA ASN A 12 -16.19 -31.81 -0.55
C ASN A 12 -16.08 -30.49 -1.34
N LEU A 13 -15.98 -29.36 -0.65
CA LEU A 13 -15.89 -28.03 -1.26
C LEU A 13 -14.72 -27.89 -2.25
N SER A 14 -13.58 -28.50 -1.96
CA SER A 14 -12.41 -28.45 -2.84
C SER A 14 -12.65 -29.13 -4.18
N ASP A 15 -13.33 -30.27 -4.17
CA ASP A 15 -13.60 -31.03 -5.41
C ASP A 15 -14.69 -30.35 -6.23
N VAL A 16 -15.75 -29.84 -5.58
CA VAL A 16 -16.77 -29.03 -6.22
C VAL A 16 -16.16 -27.77 -6.85
N ASN A 17 -15.25 -27.09 -6.15
CA ASN A 17 -14.56 -25.93 -6.70
C ASN A 17 -13.79 -26.26 -7.98
N LYS A 18 -13.02 -27.35 -7.99
CA LYS A 18 -12.26 -27.78 -9.18
C LYS A 18 -13.18 -28.12 -10.37
N GLU A 19 -14.30 -28.79 -10.09
CA GLU A 19 -15.31 -29.11 -11.12
C GLU A 19 -15.92 -27.83 -11.71
N VAL A 20 -16.32 -26.89 -10.87
CA VAL A 20 -16.90 -25.61 -11.30
C VAL A 20 -15.90 -24.80 -12.10
N LEU A 21 -14.66 -24.68 -11.67
CA LEU A 21 -13.61 -23.95 -12.39
C LEU A 21 -13.38 -24.55 -13.77
N LYS A 22 -13.29 -25.89 -13.87
CA LYS A 22 -13.15 -26.59 -15.14
C LYS A 22 -14.34 -26.30 -16.10
N ASP A 23 -15.56 -26.27 -15.58
CA ASP A 23 -16.74 -25.93 -16.36
C ASP A 23 -16.72 -24.45 -16.83
N TRP A 24 -16.29 -23.54 -15.97
CA TRP A 24 -16.15 -22.13 -16.32
C TRP A 24 -15.13 -21.89 -17.43
N ASP A 25 -13.97 -22.55 -17.34
CA ASP A 25 -12.91 -22.46 -18.35
C ASP A 25 -13.38 -23.05 -19.69
N ALA A 26 -13.99 -24.25 -19.67
CA ALA A 26 -14.49 -24.91 -20.87
C ALA A 26 -15.57 -24.12 -21.61
N LYS A 27 -16.34 -23.32 -20.88
CA LYS A 27 -17.41 -22.47 -21.43
C LYS A 27 -16.97 -21.03 -21.68
N ASP A 28 -15.76 -20.66 -21.27
CA ASP A 28 -15.24 -19.29 -21.34
C ASP A 28 -16.18 -18.26 -20.71
N LEU A 29 -16.67 -18.57 -19.50
CA LEU A 29 -17.71 -17.79 -18.86
C LEU A 29 -17.28 -16.38 -18.46
N PHE A 30 -16.00 -16.20 -18.13
CA PHE A 30 -15.47 -14.88 -17.78
C PHE A 30 -15.58 -13.91 -18.97
N HIS A 31 -15.03 -14.26 -20.14
CA HIS A 31 -15.06 -13.40 -21.33
C HIS A 31 -16.49 -13.22 -21.85
N LYS A 32 -17.32 -14.27 -21.84
CA LYS A 32 -18.73 -14.16 -22.17
C LYS A 32 -19.48 -13.19 -21.26
N SER A 33 -19.17 -13.19 -19.97
CA SER A 33 -19.81 -12.26 -19.02
C SER A 33 -19.55 -10.79 -19.36
N ILE A 34 -18.48 -10.50 -20.10
CA ILE A 34 -18.12 -9.17 -20.58
C ILE A 34 -18.72 -8.91 -21.96
N SER A 35 -18.45 -9.79 -22.94
CA SER A 35 -18.84 -9.59 -24.35
C SER A 35 -20.35 -9.55 -24.55
N GLU A 36 -21.11 -10.37 -23.84
CA GLU A 36 -22.59 -10.36 -23.92
C GLU A 36 -23.22 -9.08 -23.34
N ARG A 37 -22.45 -8.21 -22.75
CA ARG A 37 -22.89 -6.93 -22.15
C ARG A 37 -22.28 -5.72 -22.83
N GLU A 38 -21.66 -5.88 -23.98
CA GLU A 38 -21.23 -4.76 -24.80
C GLU A 38 -22.39 -3.85 -25.16
N GLY A 39 -22.17 -2.53 -24.99
CA GLY A 39 -23.23 -1.54 -25.19
C GLY A 39 -24.13 -1.27 -23.98
N ASN A 40 -24.08 -2.09 -22.96
CA ASN A 40 -24.81 -1.85 -21.71
C ASN A 40 -24.13 -0.77 -20.86
N PRO A 41 -24.84 -0.18 -19.86
CA PRO A 41 -24.21 0.76 -18.92
C PRO A 41 -22.95 0.18 -18.27
N THR A 42 -21.88 0.95 -18.27
CA THR A 42 -20.58 0.50 -17.72
C THR A 42 -20.54 0.69 -16.21
N PHE A 43 -20.06 -0.34 -15.50
CA PHE A 43 -19.60 -0.22 -14.12
C PHE A 43 -18.07 -0.23 -14.12
N VAL A 44 -17.47 0.89 -13.75
CA VAL A 44 -16.02 1.04 -13.73
C VAL A 44 -15.44 0.44 -12.46
N PHE A 45 -14.49 -0.47 -12.62
CA PHE A 45 -13.75 -1.06 -11.51
C PHE A 45 -12.25 -1.02 -11.80
N PHE A 46 -11.51 -0.45 -10.86
CA PHE A 46 -10.05 -0.41 -10.88
C PHE A 46 -9.50 -1.38 -9.82
N GLU A 47 -8.73 -2.37 -10.26
CA GLU A 47 -8.02 -3.27 -9.34
C GLU A 47 -6.91 -2.49 -8.62
N GLY A 48 -6.85 -2.62 -7.29
CA GLY A 48 -5.66 -2.27 -6.50
C GLY A 48 -4.64 -3.40 -6.66
N PRO A 49 -3.57 -3.22 -7.47
CA PRO A 49 -2.72 -4.31 -7.87
C PRO A 49 -1.84 -4.75 -6.70
N PRO A 50 -1.63 -6.06 -6.52
CA PRO A 50 -0.64 -6.55 -5.57
C PRO A 50 0.77 -6.36 -6.11
N SER A 51 1.74 -6.32 -5.20
CA SER A 51 3.14 -6.52 -5.53
C SER A 51 3.45 -8.02 -5.49
N ALA A 52 4.09 -8.55 -6.54
CA ALA A 52 4.42 -9.97 -6.66
C ALA A 52 5.83 -10.33 -6.14
N ASN A 53 6.40 -9.49 -5.27
CA ASN A 53 7.68 -9.75 -4.61
C ASN A 53 7.58 -10.71 -3.40
N GLY A 54 6.37 -11.11 -3.01
CA GLY A 54 6.09 -12.05 -1.94
C GLY A 54 4.92 -12.99 -2.25
N MET A 55 4.84 -14.09 -1.49
CA MET A 55 3.75 -15.06 -1.60
C MET A 55 2.40 -14.45 -1.17
N PRO A 56 1.29 -14.78 -1.85
CA PRO A 56 -0.02 -14.32 -1.44
C PRO A 56 -0.43 -14.96 -0.10
N GLY A 57 -1.01 -14.15 0.80
CA GLY A 57 -1.56 -14.59 2.09
C GLY A 57 -3.09 -14.60 2.12
N ILE A 58 -3.67 -15.12 3.22
CA ILE A 58 -5.13 -15.24 3.39
C ILE A 58 -5.86 -13.90 3.36
N HIS A 59 -5.24 -12.83 3.84
CA HIS A 59 -5.79 -11.47 3.79
C HIS A 59 -6.01 -10.98 2.36
N HIS A 60 -5.15 -11.40 1.42
CA HIS A 60 -5.34 -11.09 -0.01
C HIS A 60 -6.56 -11.82 -0.59
N VAL A 61 -6.81 -13.07 -0.17
CA VAL A 61 -8.01 -13.83 -0.58
C VAL A 61 -9.27 -13.11 -0.14
N MET A 62 -9.33 -12.69 1.12
CA MET A 62 -10.49 -11.96 1.66
C MET A 62 -10.77 -10.65 0.89
N ALA A 63 -9.75 -9.83 0.69
CA ALA A 63 -9.89 -8.57 -0.02
C ALA A 63 -10.37 -8.79 -1.47
N ARG A 64 -9.82 -9.79 -2.16
CA ARG A 64 -10.18 -10.13 -3.55
C ARG A 64 -11.60 -10.69 -3.65
N SER A 65 -12.02 -11.53 -2.70
CA SER A 65 -13.39 -12.05 -2.65
C SER A 65 -14.41 -10.93 -2.50
N ILE A 66 -14.14 -9.92 -1.66
CA ILE A 66 -15.01 -8.75 -1.50
C ILE A 66 -15.13 -7.97 -2.81
N LYS A 67 -14.01 -7.69 -3.49
CA LYS A 67 -14.00 -7.00 -4.78
C LYS A 67 -14.81 -7.75 -5.83
N ASP A 68 -14.63 -9.08 -5.92
CA ASP A 68 -15.31 -9.93 -6.88
C ASP A 68 -16.82 -9.96 -6.68
N ILE A 69 -17.30 -9.94 -5.44
CA ILE A 69 -18.74 -9.87 -5.14
C ILE A 69 -19.38 -8.65 -5.79
N PHE A 70 -18.78 -7.46 -5.67
CA PHE A 70 -19.31 -6.24 -6.27
C PHE A 70 -19.34 -6.32 -7.81
N CYS A 71 -18.24 -6.80 -8.41
CA CYS A 71 -18.14 -6.94 -9.85
C CYS A 71 -19.12 -7.96 -10.39
N ARG A 72 -19.28 -9.13 -9.74
CA ARG A 72 -20.26 -10.16 -10.12
C ARG A 72 -21.68 -9.67 -9.96
N TYR A 73 -21.99 -9.00 -8.85
CA TYR A 73 -23.31 -8.43 -8.63
C TYR A 73 -23.69 -7.45 -9.75
N LYS A 74 -22.78 -6.52 -10.10
CA LYS A 74 -23.02 -5.58 -11.20
C LYS A 74 -23.16 -6.28 -12.54
N THR A 75 -22.37 -7.32 -12.81
CA THR A 75 -22.49 -8.16 -14.01
C THR A 75 -23.87 -8.83 -14.08
N MET A 76 -24.35 -9.41 -12.97
CA MET A 76 -25.69 -10.03 -12.89
C MET A 76 -26.81 -9.00 -13.07
N LYS A 77 -26.59 -7.74 -12.68
CA LYS A 77 -27.53 -6.62 -12.92
C LYS A 77 -27.48 -6.10 -14.35
N GLY A 78 -26.71 -6.71 -15.25
CA GLY A 78 -26.64 -6.37 -16.66
C GLY A 78 -25.59 -5.30 -17.02
N PHE A 79 -24.77 -4.84 -16.10
CA PHE A 79 -23.71 -3.87 -16.41
C PHE A 79 -22.56 -4.51 -17.18
N HIS A 80 -21.94 -3.73 -18.06
CA HIS A 80 -20.67 -4.07 -18.70
C HIS A 80 -19.53 -3.77 -17.72
N VAL A 81 -18.92 -4.82 -17.15
CA VAL A 81 -17.87 -4.72 -16.11
C VAL A 81 -16.55 -5.28 -16.63
N LYS A 82 -15.69 -4.40 -17.15
CA LYS A 82 -14.29 -4.77 -17.46
C LYS A 82 -13.48 -4.80 -16.18
N ARG A 83 -12.65 -5.85 -16.02
CA ARG A 83 -11.88 -6.13 -14.80
C ARG A 83 -10.48 -6.45 -15.22
N LYS A 84 -9.60 -5.45 -15.19
CA LYS A 84 -8.21 -5.60 -15.60
C LYS A 84 -7.33 -5.88 -14.38
N ALA A 85 -6.52 -6.95 -14.43
CA ALA A 85 -5.49 -7.21 -13.44
C ALA A 85 -4.36 -6.19 -13.53
N GLY A 86 -3.53 -6.12 -12.51
CA GLY A 86 -2.35 -5.27 -12.50
C GLY A 86 -1.30 -5.78 -11.52
N TRP A 87 -0.08 -5.26 -11.68
CA TRP A 87 1.05 -5.51 -10.80
C TRP A 87 1.63 -4.18 -10.32
N ASP A 88 1.69 -4.02 -9.00
CA ASP A 88 2.42 -2.93 -8.37
C ASP A 88 3.90 -3.32 -8.28
N THR A 89 4.75 -2.52 -8.90
CA THR A 89 6.16 -2.89 -9.10
C THR A 89 7.13 -1.89 -8.50
N HIS A 90 6.65 -0.99 -7.65
CA HIS A 90 7.44 0.05 -7.03
C HIS A 90 7.39 -0.02 -5.50
N GLY A 91 8.30 0.71 -4.88
CA GLY A 91 8.28 0.99 -3.46
C GLY A 91 9.34 0.28 -2.64
N LEU A 92 9.46 0.75 -1.42
CA LEU A 92 10.47 0.33 -0.44
C LEU A 92 10.57 -1.19 -0.21
N PRO A 93 9.45 -1.97 -0.16
CA PRO A 93 9.56 -3.41 0.03
C PRO A 93 10.33 -4.14 -1.07
N VAL A 94 10.24 -3.66 -2.32
CA VAL A 94 10.99 -4.22 -3.46
C VAL A 94 12.47 -3.86 -3.33
N GLU A 95 12.77 -2.59 -3.07
CA GLU A 95 14.14 -2.08 -2.91
C GLU A 95 14.87 -2.83 -1.79
N LEU A 96 14.30 -2.87 -0.59
CA LEU A 96 14.90 -3.57 0.56
C LEU A 96 15.06 -5.08 0.31
N GLY A 97 14.13 -5.70 -0.41
CA GLY A 97 14.24 -7.10 -0.81
C GLY A 97 15.46 -7.35 -1.71
N VAL A 98 15.66 -6.49 -2.69
CA VAL A 98 16.80 -6.58 -3.63
C VAL A 98 18.12 -6.23 -2.96
N GLU A 99 18.17 -5.18 -2.14
CA GLU A 99 19.36 -4.81 -1.37
C GLU A 99 19.83 -5.98 -0.49
N LYS A 100 18.89 -6.65 0.19
CA LYS A 100 19.17 -7.83 0.99
C LYS A 100 19.65 -9.02 0.15
N GLU A 101 19.05 -9.27 -1.01
CA GLU A 101 19.42 -10.38 -1.92
C GLU A 101 20.82 -10.16 -2.50
N LEU A 102 21.16 -8.92 -2.84
CA LEU A 102 22.47 -8.55 -3.40
C LEU A 102 23.55 -8.29 -2.33
N GLY A 103 23.17 -8.21 -1.05
CA GLY A 103 24.10 -7.89 0.04
C GLY A 103 24.67 -6.47 -0.01
N ILE A 104 23.89 -5.52 -0.52
CA ILE A 104 24.25 -4.11 -0.69
C ILE A 104 23.38 -3.19 0.15
N THR A 105 23.80 -1.94 0.26
CA THR A 105 23.01 -0.84 0.83
C THR A 105 22.63 0.15 -0.27
N LYS A 106 21.68 1.03 0.01
CA LYS A 106 21.27 2.10 -0.89
C LYS A 106 22.43 2.98 -1.36
N GLU A 107 23.43 3.17 -0.51
CA GLU A 107 24.64 3.98 -0.80
C GLU A 107 25.58 3.31 -1.80
N ASP A 108 25.46 2.01 -2.00
CA ASP A 108 26.27 1.23 -2.94
C ASP A 108 25.78 1.35 -4.39
N ILE A 109 24.52 1.81 -4.58
CA ILE A 109 23.91 1.99 -5.89
C ILE A 109 24.61 3.14 -6.62
N GLY A 110 25.06 2.87 -7.85
CA GLY A 110 25.89 3.78 -8.63
C GLY A 110 27.38 3.75 -8.27
N LYS A 111 27.81 2.95 -7.27
CA LYS A 111 29.22 2.77 -6.86
C LYS A 111 29.68 1.33 -7.02
N LYS A 112 29.05 0.39 -6.29
CA LYS A 112 29.37 -1.05 -6.36
C LYS A 112 28.54 -1.79 -7.41
N ILE A 113 27.34 -1.31 -7.68
CA ILE A 113 26.44 -1.81 -8.71
C ILE A 113 25.95 -0.63 -9.54
N SER A 114 25.82 -0.82 -10.86
CA SER A 114 25.25 0.20 -11.73
C SER A 114 23.75 0.41 -11.42
N VAL A 115 23.22 1.60 -11.68
CA VAL A 115 21.78 1.88 -11.56
C VAL A 115 20.97 0.97 -12.47
N ASP A 116 21.47 0.67 -13.67
CA ASP A 116 20.81 -0.20 -14.65
C ASP A 116 20.72 -1.65 -14.15
N ASP A 117 21.80 -2.20 -13.58
CA ASP A 117 21.80 -3.55 -13.03
C ASP A 117 20.92 -3.65 -11.79
N TYR A 118 20.94 -2.62 -10.94
CA TYR A 118 20.03 -2.55 -9.79
C TYR A 118 18.56 -2.52 -10.23
N ASN A 119 18.22 -1.67 -11.19
CA ASN A 119 16.85 -1.59 -11.73
C ASN A 119 16.43 -2.92 -12.39
N LYS A 120 17.34 -3.59 -13.08
CA LYS A 120 17.08 -4.91 -13.65
C LYS A 120 16.82 -5.97 -12.57
N ALA A 121 17.59 -5.96 -11.50
CA ALA A 121 17.36 -6.82 -10.34
C ALA A 121 15.99 -6.56 -9.69
N CYS A 122 15.61 -5.29 -9.51
CA CYS A 122 14.29 -4.90 -8.99
C CYS A 122 13.15 -5.40 -9.89
N ARG A 123 13.26 -5.22 -11.21
CA ARG A 123 12.25 -5.71 -12.18
C ARG A 123 12.10 -7.23 -12.13
N THR A 124 13.19 -7.96 -11.95
CA THR A 124 13.18 -9.43 -11.83
C THR A 124 12.56 -9.86 -10.50
N ASN A 125 12.98 -9.24 -9.40
CA ASN A 125 12.53 -9.61 -8.05
C ASN A 125 11.03 -9.33 -7.86
N VAL A 126 10.53 -8.18 -8.31
CA VAL A 126 9.13 -7.79 -8.09
C VAL A 126 8.13 -8.70 -8.81
N MET A 127 8.53 -9.39 -9.86
CA MET A 127 7.69 -10.32 -10.63
C MET A 127 7.89 -11.80 -10.23
N LYS A 128 8.67 -12.07 -9.19
CA LYS A 128 9.12 -13.42 -8.80
C LYS A 128 7.99 -14.40 -8.52
N PHE A 129 6.90 -13.94 -7.91
CA PHE A 129 5.77 -14.78 -7.49
C PHE A 129 4.50 -14.56 -8.32
N THR A 130 4.60 -14.02 -9.53
CA THR A 130 3.42 -13.79 -10.40
C THR A 130 2.67 -15.07 -10.71
N LYS A 131 3.38 -16.20 -10.85
CA LYS A 131 2.75 -17.49 -11.09
C LYS A 131 1.87 -17.91 -9.92
N GLU A 132 2.38 -17.85 -8.70
CA GLU A 132 1.66 -18.21 -7.48
C GLU A 132 0.43 -17.31 -7.27
N TRP A 133 0.54 -16.04 -7.56
CA TRP A 133 -0.57 -15.10 -7.53
C TRP A 133 -1.63 -15.39 -8.58
N THR A 134 -1.22 -15.73 -9.80
CA THR A 134 -2.12 -16.14 -10.88
C THR A 134 -2.83 -17.45 -10.53
N ASP A 135 -2.09 -18.45 -10.06
CA ASP A 135 -2.64 -19.74 -9.62
C ASP A 135 -3.65 -19.58 -8.48
N LEU A 136 -3.35 -18.71 -7.49
CA LEU A 136 -4.30 -18.40 -6.41
C LEU A 136 -5.55 -17.71 -6.94
N THR A 137 -5.39 -16.72 -7.81
CA THR A 137 -6.50 -15.96 -8.41
C THR A 137 -7.46 -16.90 -9.14
N HIS A 138 -6.92 -17.84 -9.92
CA HIS A 138 -7.71 -18.86 -10.59
C HIS A 138 -8.39 -19.80 -9.60
N LYS A 139 -7.64 -20.36 -8.63
CA LYS A 139 -8.16 -21.30 -7.63
C LYS A 139 -9.31 -20.74 -6.79
N MET A 140 -9.27 -19.46 -6.45
CA MET A 140 -10.36 -18.82 -5.71
C MET A 140 -11.54 -18.41 -6.60
N GLY A 141 -11.43 -18.60 -7.91
CA GLY A 141 -12.46 -18.21 -8.88
C GLY A 141 -12.65 -16.71 -9.01
N TYR A 142 -11.62 -15.91 -8.73
CA TYR A 142 -11.68 -14.46 -8.89
C TYR A 142 -11.63 -14.08 -10.38
N TRP A 143 -12.69 -13.47 -10.87
CA TRP A 143 -12.82 -13.09 -12.27
C TRP A 143 -12.15 -11.74 -12.55
N VAL A 144 -10.94 -11.79 -13.10
CA VAL A 144 -10.13 -10.64 -13.50
C VAL A 144 -9.29 -11.01 -14.73
N ASP A 145 -9.10 -10.07 -15.65
CA ASP A 145 -8.29 -10.27 -16.86
C ASP A 145 -6.80 -10.30 -16.47
N LEU A 146 -6.24 -11.51 -16.40
CA LEU A 146 -4.83 -11.78 -16.14
C LEU A 146 -3.98 -11.85 -17.41
N GLU A 147 -4.61 -11.91 -18.60
CA GLU A 147 -3.88 -12.01 -19.87
C GLU A 147 -3.30 -10.66 -20.30
N ASN A 148 -4.02 -9.58 -19.97
CA ASN A 148 -3.64 -8.21 -20.31
C ASN A 148 -3.49 -7.34 -19.07
N PRO A 149 -2.64 -7.68 -18.09
CA PRO A 149 -2.48 -6.90 -16.87
C PRO A 149 -1.79 -5.57 -17.19
N TYR A 150 -2.05 -4.54 -16.40
CA TYR A 150 -1.17 -3.37 -16.41
C TYR A 150 -0.02 -3.58 -15.41
N ILE A 151 1.15 -3.09 -15.75
CA ILE A 151 2.35 -3.19 -14.92
C ILE A 151 2.86 -1.79 -14.69
N THR A 152 3.00 -1.39 -13.43
CA THR A 152 3.28 0.01 -13.11
C THR A 152 4.67 0.50 -13.55
N TYR A 153 5.63 -0.39 -13.85
CA TYR A 153 6.90 -0.01 -14.46
C TYR A 153 6.90 0.07 -16.00
N ASP A 154 5.78 -0.27 -16.66
CA ASP A 154 5.70 -0.17 -18.12
C ASP A 154 5.70 1.29 -18.56
N ASN A 155 6.44 1.58 -19.64
CA ASN A 155 6.57 2.93 -20.16
C ASN A 155 5.21 3.59 -20.46
N LYS A 156 4.27 2.85 -21.07
CA LYS A 156 2.92 3.37 -21.34
C LYS A 156 2.17 3.78 -20.07
N TYR A 157 2.32 3.01 -18.99
CA TYR A 157 1.74 3.36 -17.70
C TYR A 157 2.39 4.63 -17.12
N ILE A 158 3.73 4.66 -17.11
CA ILE A 158 4.50 5.80 -16.59
C ILE A 158 4.21 7.08 -17.39
N GLU A 159 4.19 7.02 -18.72
CA GLU A 159 3.88 8.15 -19.58
C GLU A 159 2.48 8.70 -19.33
N THR A 160 1.49 7.82 -19.19
CA THR A 160 0.11 8.21 -18.87
C THR A 160 0.05 8.90 -17.50
N LEU A 161 0.73 8.34 -16.48
CA LEU A 161 0.80 8.94 -15.14
C LEU A 161 1.45 10.32 -15.18
N TRP A 162 2.56 10.46 -15.90
CA TRP A 162 3.23 11.76 -16.04
C TRP A 162 2.38 12.79 -16.78
N TYR A 163 1.60 12.37 -17.77
CA TYR A 163 0.65 13.24 -18.43
C TYR A 163 -0.40 13.78 -17.44
N LEU A 164 -0.98 12.90 -16.60
CA LEU A 164 -1.95 13.30 -15.58
C LEU A 164 -1.32 14.23 -14.52
N LEU A 165 -0.12 13.92 -14.03
CA LEU A 165 0.60 14.78 -13.09
C LEU A 165 0.91 16.15 -13.69
N LYS A 166 1.30 16.21 -14.97
CA LYS A 166 1.51 17.47 -15.70
C LYS A 166 0.22 18.30 -15.78
N ASP A 167 -0.92 17.66 -16.00
CA ASP A 167 -2.22 18.34 -16.03
C ASP A 167 -2.59 18.91 -14.65
N LEU A 168 -2.39 18.12 -13.58
CA LEU A 168 -2.59 18.57 -12.20
C LEU A 168 -1.65 19.75 -11.85
N TYR A 169 -0.39 19.71 -12.29
CA TYR A 169 0.54 20.80 -12.10
C TYR A 169 0.07 22.08 -12.80
N LYS A 170 -0.38 21.99 -14.05
CA LYS A 170 -0.92 23.13 -14.80
C LYS A 170 -2.16 23.74 -14.14
N LYS A 171 -2.97 22.93 -13.48
CA LYS A 171 -4.17 23.35 -12.72
C LYS A 171 -3.85 23.89 -11.33
N GLY A 172 -2.57 23.89 -10.90
CA GLY A 172 -2.15 24.35 -9.58
C GLY A 172 -2.41 23.39 -8.42
N TYR A 173 -2.87 22.16 -8.70
CA TYR A 173 -3.11 21.15 -7.67
C TYR A 173 -1.83 20.42 -7.24
N LEU A 174 -0.81 20.38 -8.08
CA LEU A 174 0.51 19.87 -7.77
C LEU A 174 1.49 21.03 -7.67
N TYR A 175 2.12 21.19 -6.52
CA TYR A 175 3.06 22.26 -6.24
C TYR A 175 4.20 21.77 -5.35
N LYS A 176 5.33 22.49 -5.35
CA LYS A 176 6.45 22.22 -4.46
C LYS A 176 6.18 22.83 -3.08
N GLY A 177 6.27 22.02 -2.05
CA GLY A 177 6.03 22.44 -0.66
C GLY A 177 6.92 21.71 0.32
N TYR A 178 6.72 22.01 1.60
CA TYR A 178 7.40 21.37 2.71
C TYR A 178 6.38 20.65 3.59
N THR A 179 6.74 19.48 4.09
CA THR A 179 5.96 18.72 5.06
C THR A 179 6.87 18.05 6.08
N ILE A 180 6.35 17.80 7.27
CA ILE A 180 7.03 16.99 8.28
C ILE A 180 6.64 15.53 8.04
N GLN A 181 7.64 14.67 8.01
CA GLN A 181 7.46 13.24 7.75
C GLN A 181 8.40 12.43 8.66
N PRO A 182 7.94 11.31 9.25
CA PRO A 182 8.82 10.36 9.92
C PRO A 182 9.89 9.86 8.96
N TYR A 183 11.12 9.74 9.44
CA TYR A 183 12.27 9.33 8.66
C TYR A 183 12.95 8.13 9.32
N SER A 184 13.26 7.10 8.54
CA SER A 184 14.02 5.94 8.99
C SER A 184 15.48 6.05 8.53
N PRO A 185 16.45 6.25 9.45
CA PRO A 185 17.86 6.23 9.09
C PRO A 185 18.32 4.88 8.53
N ALA A 186 17.73 3.78 9.03
CA ALA A 186 18.07 2.43 8.56
C ALA A 186 17.62 2.16 7.11
N ALA A 187 16.47 2.68 6.72
CA ALA A 187 15.97 2.58 5.35
C ALA A 187 16.42 3.75 4.45
N GLY A 188 17.01 4.81 5.04
CA GLY A 188 17.46 5.99 4.32
C GLY A 188 16.34 6.79 3.63
N THR A 189 15.11 6.71 4.14
CA THR A 189 13.94 7.34 3.52
C THR A 189 12.87 7.76 4.53
N GLY A 190 11.97 8.66 4.10
CA GLY A 190 10.73 8.96 4.81
C GLY A 190 9.79 7.78 4.83
N LEU A 191 8.98 7.67 5.89
CA LEU A 191 8.00 6.61 6.06
C LEU A 191 6.58 7.13 5.87
N SER A 192 5.76 6.35 5.19
CA SER A 192 4.33 6.59 5.07
C SER A 192 3.58 6.19 6.34
N SER A 193 2.35 6.69 6.51
CA SER A 193 1.47 6.25 7.61
C SER A 193 1.17 4.76 7.57
N HIS A 194 1.12 4.15 6.38
CA HIS A 194 0.95 2.71 6.23
C HIS A 194 2.13 1.92 6.81
N GLU A 195 3.36 2.34 6.55
CA GLU A 195 4.57 1.71 7.07
C GLU A 195 4.68 1.83 8.60
N LEU A 196 4.20 2.95 9.15
CA LEU A 196 4.14 3.17 10.61
C LEU A 196 3.04 2.38 11.31
N ASN A 197 2.09 1.83 10.57
CA ASN A 197 0.95 1.07 11.12
C ASN A 197 1.08 -0.45 10.91
N GLN A 198 2.25 -0.95 10.55
CA GLN A 198 2.48 -2.38 10.41
C GLN A 198 2.55 -3.07 11.78
N PRO A 199 2.13 -4.34 11.89
CA PRO A 199 2.29 -5.10 13.12
C PRO A 199 3.75 -5.14 13.60
N GLY A 200 3.98 -4.80 14.88
CA GLY A 200 5.31 -4.79 15.47
C GLY A 200 6.16 -3.54 15.21
N CYS A 201 5.62 -2.50 14.56
CA CYS A 201 6.29 -1.22 14.40
C CYS A 201 6.56 -0.53 15.74
N TYR A 202 5.62 -0.63 16.66
CA TYR A 202 5.72 -0.02 17.99
C TYR A 202 6.20 -1.05 19.01
N ARG A 203 7.20 -0.66 19.79
CA ARG A 203 7.79 -1.50 20.85
C ARG A 203 8.03 -0.65 22.07
N HIS A 204 7.92 -1.26 23.26
CA HIS A 204 8.35 -0.63 24.49
C HIS A 204 9.86 -0.57 24.53
N VAL A 205 10.41 0.63 24.66
CA VAL A 205 11.84 0.87 24.82
C VAL A 205 12.09 1.68 26.08
N LYS A 206 13.25 1.48 26.72
CA LYS A 206 13.70 2.32 27.83
C LYS A 206 14.53 3.44 27.24
N ASP A 207 14.09 4.68 27.46
CA ASP A 207 14.74 5.86 26.93
C ASP A 207 14.84 6.94 28.01
N ALA A 208 15.78 7.90 27.83
CA ALA A 208 15.95 9.04 28.69
C ALA A 208 15.00 10.17 28.31
N THR A 209 14.32 10.71 29.31
CA THR A 209 13.49 11.89 29.16
C THR A 209 14.01 13.03 30.03
N VAL A 210 13.69 14.27 29.65
CA VAL A 210 14.13 15.48 30.38
C VAL A 210 12.93 16.37 30.64
N VAL A 211 12.89 16.94 31.85
CA VAL A 211 12.03 18.08 32.17
C VAL A 211 12.91 19.34 32.15
N ALA A 212 12.74 20.16 31.12
CA ALA A 212 13.47 21.41 30.99
C ALA A 212 12.76 22.54 31.77
N GLN A 213 13.55 23.40 32.41
CA GLN A 213 13.08 24.56 33.15
C GLN A 213 13.36 25.83 32.35
N PHE A 214 12.34 26.59 32.04
CA PHE A 214 12.43 27.86 31.33
C PHE A 214 12.08 29.00 32.28
N LYS A 215 13.05 29.82 32.64
CA LYS A 215 12.89 30.94 33.56
C LYS A 215 11.90 31.96 32.97
N MET A 216 10.92 32.36 33.75
CA MET A 216 10.03 33.48 33.38
C MET A 216 10.77 34.79 33.50
N LEU A 217 10.75 35.61 32.45
CA LEU A 217 11.45 36.91 32.44
C LEU A 217 10.61 38.01 33.08
N ASP A 218 9.31 37.94 32.91
CA ASP A 218 8.35 38.95 33.41
C ASP A 218 7.17 38.27 34.12
N PRO A 219 7.41 37.66 35.30
CA PRO A 219 6.36 37.01 36.06
C PRO A 219 5.49 38.03 36.80
N LYS A 220 4.22 37.70 36.98
CA LYS A 220 3.34 38.50 37.86
C LYS A 220 3.83 38.44 39.32
N PRO A 221 3.59 39.51 40.14
CA PRO A 221 4.03 39.53 41.53
C PRO A 221 3.59 38.34 42.36
N GLU A 222 2.37 37.84 42.14
CA GLU A 222 1.81 36.68 42.83
C GLU A 222 2.62 35.38 42.57
N MET A 223 3.26 35.29 41.41
CA MET A 223 4.05 34.12 41.02
C MET A 223 5.46 34.09 41.64
N THR A 224 5.92 35.22 42.18
CA THR A 224 7.26 35.36 42.76
C THR A 224 7.34 35.15 44.29
N GLN A 225 6.18 34.94 44.94
CA GLN A 225 6.09 34.80 46.41
C GLN A 225 6.95 33.65 46.99
N HIS A 226 7.20 32.62 46.19
CA HIS A 226 7.98 31.45 46.62
C HIS A 226 9.32 31.28 45.86
N GLY A 227 9.77 32.34 45.19
CA GLY A 227 11.02 32.33 44.45
C GLY A 227 10.86 32.62 42.96
N THR A 228 11.87 32.30 42.15
CA THR A 228 11.85 32.51 40.71
C THR A 228 10.96 31.48 40.02
N PRO A 229 9.92 31.89 39.30
CA PRO A 229 9.03 30.95 38.60
C PRO A 229 9.66 30.46 37.26
N TYR A 230 9.39 29.22 36.94
CA TYR A 230 9.79 28.57 35.70
C TYR A 230 8.64 27.87 35.04
N PHE A 231 8.58 27.90 33.71
CA PHE A 231 7.80 26.94 32.95
C PHE A 231 8.54 25.60 32.89
N LEU A 232 7.81 24.52 33.09
CA LEU A 232 8.34 23.16 32.94
C LEU A 232 7.84 22.55 31.65
N ALA A 233 8.76 22.03 30.83
CA ALA A 233 8.41 21.30 29.61
C ALA A 233 9.08 19.94 29.63
N TRP A 234 8.28 18.90 29.58
CA TRP A 234 8.76 17.53 29.48
C TRP A 234 8.96 17.15 28.02
N THR A 235 10.08 16.49 27.70
CA THR A 235 10.39 16.01 26.35
C THR A 235 11.04 14.63 26.40
N THR A 236 10.69 13.80 25.41
CA THR A 236 11.35 12.53 25.11
C THR A 236 12.50 12.68 24.12
N THR A 237 12.72 13.88 23.59
CA THR A 237 13.74 14.19 22.57
C THR A 237 14.64 15.34 23.03
N PRO A 238 15.46 15.15 24.12
CA PRO A 238 16.20 16.25 24.74
C PRO A 238 17.23 16.92 23.82
N TRP A 239 17.73 16.24 22.80
CA TRP A 239 18.65 16.81 21.80
C TRP A 239 18.05 17.93 20.96
N THR A 240 16.71 18.06 20.90
CA THR A 240 16.04 19.17 20.19
C THR A 240 16.01 20.46 21.00
N LEU A 241 16.30 20.43 22.31
CA LEU A 241 16.30 21.61 23.18
C LEU A 241 17.30 22.68 22.76
N SER A 242 18.43 22.30 22.14
CA SER A 242 19.43 23.24 21.63
C SER A 242 18.89 24.17 20.52
N SER A 243 17.84 23.77 19.84
CA SER A 243 17.17 24.51 18.77
C SER A 243 15.77 24.99 19.17
N ASN A 244 15.44 24.94 20.46
CA ASN A 244 14.12 25.36 20.94
C ASN A 244 13.98 26.89 20.85
N THR A 245 12.96 27.38 20.16
CA THR A 245 12.71 28.82 19.95
C THR A 245 11.50 29.35 20.73
N ALA A 246 10.59 28.48 21.13
CA ALA A 246 9.36 28.89 21.84
C ALA A 246 8.72 27.72 22.59
N LEU A 247 7.90 28.06 23.60
CA LEU A 247 6.95 27.14 24.23
C LEU A 247 5.55 27.44 23.65
N CYS A 248 4.87 26.38 23.21
CA CYS A 248 3.51 26.48 22.72
C CYS A 248 2.53 26.15 23.85
N VAL A 249 1.61 27.03 24.14
CA VAL A 249 0.60 26.87 25.19
C VAL A 249 -0.82 26.99 24.66
N GLY A 250 -1.76 26.34 25.30
CA GLY A 250 -3.19 26.46 24.96
C GLY A 250 -3.83 27.65 25.67
N PRO A 251 -4.50 28.57 24.97
CA PRO A 251 -5.05 29.79 25.57
C PRO A 251 -6.20 29.54 26.56
N LYS A 252 -6.71 28.32 26.62
CA LYS A 252 -7.82 27.88 27.51
C LYS A 252 -7.38 26.81 28.52
N ILE A 253 -6.08 26.55 28.64
CA ILE A 253 -5.52 25.54 29.56
C ILE A 253 -4.86 26.27 30.71
N GLU A 254 -5.16 25.86 31.95
CA GLU A 254 -4.44 26.26 33.16
C GLU A 254 -3.18 25.40 33.30
N TYR A 255 -2.06 26.04 33.63
CA TYR A 255 -0.74 25.40 33.75
C TYR A 255 -0.19 25.53 35.17
#